data_084fab1c1526b89045691976cfff6afa
#
_entry.id   084fab1c1526b89045691976cfff6afa
#
_cell.length_a   1.000
_cell.length_b   1.000
_cell.length_c   1.000
_cell.angle_alpha   90.00
_cell.angle_beta   90.00
_cell.angle_gamma   90.00
#
_symmetry.space_group_name_H-M   'P 1'
#
loop_
_entity.id
_entity.type
_entity.pdbx_description
1 polymer ?
#
loop_
_entity_poly.entity_id
_entity_poly.type
_entity_poly.pdbx_seq_one_letter_code
_entity_poly.pdbx_strand_id
1 'polypeptide(L)'
;PETASSKDHSGAIGMDAQEQLLSTLSDKDESRSKAAREQGRIFLNRLRERAVEAGVYSPDVRQRHGHLEETLAEQEDEVRLFVLGRRGESAEHTQRDLGRNVERVVRSLHKPILTITEDFTEPKRVMITFDGGIVTRRGVEMVAASPLFKGLPIHLLMSGKESREAPKQLEWAKNILETAGFD
;
A
#
# COMPACT_ATOMS: atom_id res chain seq x y z
N PRO A 1 54.78 40.07 -38.09
CA PRO A 1 53.63 40.10 -37.20
C PRO A 1 53.08 38.69 -37.06
N GLU A 2 53.30 38.16 -35.87
CA GLU A 2 52.93 36.79 -35.48
C GLU A 2 51.46 36.74 -35.17
N THR A 3 50.77 35.82 -35.82
CA THR A 3 49.38 35.44 -35.52
C THR A 3 49.38 34.52 -34.31
N ALA A 4 48.90 34.99 -33.18
CA ALA A 4 48.65 34.18 -32.01
C ALA A 4 47.50 33.21 -32.30
N SER A 5 47.84 31.91 -32.35
CA SER A 5 46.88 30.81 -32.39
C SER A 5 46.13 30.75 -31.07
N SER A 6 44.88 31.14 -31.08
CA SER A 6 43.93 30.87 -30.01
C SER A 6 43.69 29.34 -29.93
N LYS A 7 44.31 28.68 -28.97
CA LYS A 7 43.97 27.30 -28.60
C LYS A 7 42.58 27.29 -27.95
N ASP A 8 41.62 26.84 -28.71
CA ASP A 8 40.27 26.52 -28.23
C ASP A 8 40.36 25.31 -27.27
N HIS A 9 40.12 25.54 -25.98
CA HIS A 9 40.07 24.53 -24.92
C HIS A 9 38.64 24.06 -24.61
N SER A 10 37.69 24.34 -25.47
CA SER A 10 36.31 23.92 -25.34
C SER A 10 36.10 22.47 -25.77
N GLY A 11 36.56 21.50 -25.00
CA GLY A 11 36.25 20.09 -25.33
C GLY A 11 37.02 19.01 -24.59
N ALA A 12 37.95 19.37 -23.74
CA ALA A 12 38.71 18.39 -22.98
C ALA A 12 38.32 18.50 -21.47
N ILE A 13 37.11 18.08 -21.13
CA ILE A 13 36.92 17.47 -19.82
C ILE A 13 37.69 16.15 -19.94
N GLY A 14 38.90 16.13 -19.37
CA GLY A 14 39.80 14.98 -19.49
C GLY A 14 39.09 13.71 -19.04
N MET A 15 39.37 12.58 -19.70
CA MET A 15 38.81 11.27 -19.36
C MET A 15 38.94 10.99 -17.85
N ASP A 16 40.01 11.44 -17.22
CA ASP A 16 40.26 11.35 -15.79
C ASP A 16 39.19 12.09 -14.94
N ALA A 17 38.73 13.26 -15.36
CA ALA A 17 37.70 14.00 -14.64
C ALA A 17 36.32 13.33 -14.76
N GLN A 18 36.04 12.72 -15.92
CA GLN A 18 34.81 11.94 -16.11
C GLN A 18 34.83 10.65 -15.32
N GLU A 19 35.96 9.98 -15.27
CA GLU A 19 36.14 8.74 -14.47
C GLU A 19 36.06 9.03 -12.97
N GLN A 20 36.68 10.12 -12.49
CA GLN A 20 36.54 10.57 -11.10
C GLN A 20 35.11 10.97 -10.73
N LEU A 21 34.37 11.60 -11.65
CA LEU A 21 32.97 11.95 -11.41
C LEU A 21 32.09 10.69 -11.31
N LEU A 22 32.27 9.74 -12.21
CA LEU A 22 31.57 8.46 -12.21
C LEU A 22 31.88 7.66 -10.93
N SER A 23 33.14 7.56 -10.52
CA SER A 23 33.54 6.93 -9.28
C SER A 23 32.89 7.61 -8.07
N THR A 24 32.92 8.93 -7.98
CA THR A 24 32.32 9.70 -6.88
C THR A 24 30.80 9.53 -6.83
N LEU A 25 30.13 9.45 -7.98
CA LEU A 25 28.69 9.19 -8.06
C LEU A 25 28.37 7.76 -7.62
N SER A 26 29.17 6.78 -8.06
CA SER A 26 29.01 5.37 -7.67
C SER A 26 29.18 5.19 -6.16
N ASP A 27 30.21 5.79 -5.55
CA ASP A 27 30.48 5.75 -4.10
C ASP A 27 29.35 6.40 -3.29
N LYS A 28 28.81 7.53 -3.77
CA LYS A 28 27.65 8.18 -3.16
C LYS A 28 26.37 7.33 -3.24
N ASP A 29 26.14 6.69 -4.38
CA ASP A 29 24.98 5.84 -4.56
C ASP A 29 25.10 4.57 -3.71
N GLU A 30 26.28 3.99 -3.60
CA GLU A 30 26.51 2.86 -2.70
C GLU A 30 26.33 3.24 -1.23
N SER A 31 26.85 4.37 -0.82
CA SER A 31 26.70 4.89 0.56
C SER A 31 25.23 5.17 0.88
N ARG A 32 24.48 5.77 -0.03
CA ARG A 32 23.04 6.01 0.11
C ARG A 32 22.26 4.71 0.21
N SER A 33 22.59 3.72 -0.63
CA SER A 33 21.96 2.40 -0.60
C SER A 33 22.22 1.66 0.71
N LYS A 34 23.44 1.72 1.24
CA LYS A 34 23.79 1.15 2.55
C LYS A 34 23.02 1.83 3.68
N ALA A 35 22.96 3.15 3.69
CA ALA A 35 22.23 3.91 4.70
C ALA A 35 20.71 3.60 4.65
N ALA A 36 20.12 3.55 3.46
CA ALA A 36 18.71 3.21 3.29
C ALA A 36 18.39 1.78 3.76
N ARG A 37 19.26 0.81 3.48
CA ARG A 37 19.11 -0.57 3.97
C ARG A 37 19.17 -0.63 5.50
N GLU A 38 20.11 0.07 6.11
CA GLU A 38 20.24 0.09 7.56
C GLU A 38 19.06 0.78 8.25
N GLN A 39 18.57 1.88 7.71
CA GLN A 39 17.35 2.52 8.19
C GLN A 39 16.13 1.59 8.07
N GLY A 40 15.99 0.90 6.93
CA GLY A 40 14.95 -0.09 6.73
C GLY A 40 15.03 -1.23 7.75
N ARG A 41 16.23 -1.74 8.05
CA ARG A 41 16.44 -2.78 9.05
C ARG A 41 16.03 -2.33 10.46
N ILE A 42 16.43 -1.11 10.84
CA ILE A 42 16.07 -0.53 12.15
C ILE A 42 14.55 -0.37 12.25
N PHE A 43 13.92 0.15 11.20
CA PHE A 43 12.47 0.33 11.14
C PHE A 43 11.72 -1.01 11.25
N LEU A 44 12.13 -2.02 10.49
CA LEU A 44 11.54 -3.36 10.53
C LEU A 44 11.70 -4.05 11.90
N ASN A 45 12.85 -3.87 12.57
CA ASN A 45 13.02 -4.40 13.90
C ASN A 45 12.05 -3.78 14.92
N ARG A 46 11.84 -2.46 14.86
CA ARG A 46 10.84 -1.78 15.71
C ARG A 46 9.43 -2.28 15.45
N LEU A 47 9.07 -2.49 14.18
CA LEU A 47 7.77 -3.05 13.82
C LEU A 47 7.60 -4.48 14.36
N ARG A 48 8.65 -5.30 14.25
CA ARG A 48 8.65 -6.66 14.80
C ARG A 48 8.44 -6.66 16.30
N GLU A 49 9.16 -5.81 17.03
CA GLU A 49 9.02 -5.67 18.49
C GLU A 49 7.58 -5.27 18.86
N ARG A 50 7.01 -4.27 18.21
CA ARG A 50 5.62 -3.86 18.43
C ARG A 50 4.61 -4.97 18.12
N ALA A 51 4.85 -5.76 17.08
CA ALA A 51 3.99 -6.88 16.73
C ALA A 51 4.04 -7.97 17.82
N VAL A 52 5.23 -8.29 18.33
CA VAL A 52 5.41 -9.24 19.43
C VAL A 52 4.72 -8.74 20.71
N GLU A 53 4.89 -7.47 21.07
CA GLU A 53 4.21 -6.84 22.21
C GLU A 53 2.67 -6.88 22.06
N ALA A 54 2.17 -6.78 20.83
CA ALA A 54 0.75 -6.92 20.51
C ALA A 54 0.26 -8.39 20.46
N GLY A 55 1.13 -9.37 20.78
CA GLY A 55 0.77 -10.77 20.87
C GLY A 55 0.93 -11.56 19.55
N VAL A 56 1.57 -10.99 18.52
CA VAL A 56 1.85 -11.73 17.29
C VAL A 56 3.06 -12.64 17.52
N TYR A 57 2.82 -13.95 17.43
CA TYR A 57 3.90 -14.93 17.57
C TYR A 57 4.77 -14.95 16.31
N SER A 58 6.08 -14.70 16.45
CA SER A 58 7.08 -14.81 15.38
C SER A 58 6.74 -14.07 14.08
N PRO A 59 6.57 -12.73 14.12
CA PRO A 59 6.28 -11.96 12.90
C PRO A 59 7.46 -12.05 11.93
N ASP A 60 7.18 -12.41 10.67
CA ASP A 60 8.16 -12.40 9.58
C ASP A 60 8.35 -10.98 9.07
N VAL A 61 9.60 -10.55 8.95
CA VAL A 61 9.96 -9.23 8.45
C VAL A 61 10.92 -9.33 7.29
N ARG A 62 10.56 -8.70 6.16
CA ARG A 62 11.35 -8.75 4.93
C ARG A 62 11.49 -7.35 4.33
N GLN A 63 12.70 -6.97 4.01
CA GLN A 63 12.97 -5.78 3.20
C GLN A 63 13.16 -6.23 1.75
N ARG A 64 12.35 -5.66 0.85
CA ARG A 64 12.43 -5.94 -0.57
C ARG A 64 12.64 -4.66 -1.36
N HIS A 65 13.27 -4.79 -2.52
CA HIS A 65 13.47 -3.73 -3.49
C HIS A 65 12.65 -4.05 -4.74
N GLY A 66 12.17 -3.02 -5.44
CA GLY A 66 11.37 -3.16 -6.63
C GLY A 66 10.01 -2.46 -6.52
N HIS A 67 9.10 -2.81 -7.40
CA HIS A 67 7.74 -2.26 -7.38
C HIS A 67 6.89 -2.98 -6.34
N LEU A 68 6.16 -2.19 -5.55
CA LEU A 68 5.34 -2.69 -4.45
C LEU A 68 4.27 -3.67 -4.94
N GLU A 69 3.59 -3.34 -6.02
CA GLU A 69 2.53 -4.15 -6.61
C GLU A 69 3.02 -5.53 -7.06
N GLU A 70 4.21 -5.61 -7.65
CA GLU A 70 4.83 -6.88 -8.08
C GLU A 70 5.20 -7.73 -6.86
N THR A 71 5.84 -7.12 -5.87
CA THR A 71 6.24 -7.81 -4.63
C THR A 71 5.05 -8.37 -3.87
N LEU A 72 3.92 -7.65 -3.83
CA LEU A 72 2.72 -8.11 -3.15
C LEU A 72 1.99 -9.19 -3.94
N ALA A 73 1.98 -9.09 -5.28
CA ALA A 73 1.40 -10.12 -6.15
C ALA A 73 2.11 -11.47 -6.00
N GLU A 74 3.45 -11.48 -5.86
CA GLU A 74 4.21 -12.72 -5.59
C GLU A 74 3.81 -13.43 -4.29
N GLN A 75 3.26 -12.69 -3.33
CA GLN A 75 2.88 -13.21 -2.01
C GLN A 75 1.37 -13.44 -1.87
N GLU A 76 0.59 -13.12 -2.89
CA GLU A 76 -0.86 -13.07 -2.80
C GLU A 76 -1.49 -14.40 -2.37
N ASP A 77 -0.95 -15.53 -2.83
CA ASP A 77 -1.48 -16.86 -2.51
C ASP A 77 -1.33 -17.23 -1.03
N GLU A 78 -0.29 -16.73 -0.38
CA GLU A 78 0.01 -17.01 1.03
C GLU A 78 -0.70 -16.05 2.00
N VAL A 79 -1.35 -15.00 1.47
CA VAL A 79 -1.91 -13.90 2.26
C VAL A 79 -3.44 -13.97 2.27
N ARG A 80 -4.03 -13.73 3.43
CA ARG A 80 -5.48 -13.58 3.58
C ARG A 80 -5.95 -12.14 3.39
N LEU A 81 -5.17 -11.18 3.85
CA LEU A 81 -5.49 -9.75 3.87
C LEU A 81 -4.20 -8.94 3.80
N PHE A 82 -4.15 -7.98 2.92
CA PHE A 82 -3.10 -6.97 2.91
C PHE A 82 -3.50 -5.76 3.76
N VAL A 83 -2.57 -5.25 4.55
CA VAL A 83 -2.76 -4.01 5.31
C VAL A 83 -1.76 -2.97 4.83
N LEU A 84 -2.27 -1.86 4.32
CA LEU A 84 -1.46 -0.82 3.70
C LEU A 84 -1.78 0.55 4.29
N GLY A 85 -0.75 1.39 4.44
CA GLY A 85 -0.98 2.81 4.72
C GLY A 85 -1.70 3.48 3.54
N ARG A 86 -2.73 4.27 3.82
CA ARG A 86 -3.51 4.98 2.79
C ARG A 86 -2.67 5.95 1.97
N ARG A 87 -1.66 6.56 2.59
CA ARG A 87 -0.72 7.50 1.97
C ARG A 87 0.70 7.00 2.15
N GLY A 88 1.55 7.22 1.14
CA GLY A 88 2.98 7.02 1.25
C GLY A 88 3.69 8.35 1.50
N GLU A 89 4.97 8.30 1.81
CA GLU A 89 5.85 9.44 2.09
C GLU A 89 5.82 10.52 1.00
N SER A 90 5.60 10.14 -0.27
CA SER A 90 5.49 11.08 -1.40
C SER A 90 4.11 11.74 -1.56
N ALA A 91 3.14 11.43 -0.71
CA ALA A 91 1.76 11.93 -0.83
C ALA A 91 1.54 13.29 -0.15
N GLU A 92 2.51 13.80 0.60
CA GLU A 92 2.44 15.13 1.25
C GLU A 92 2.20 16.28 0.25
N HIS A 93 2.53 16.06 -1.02
CA HIS A 93 2.41 17.08 -2.08
C HIS A 93 1.19 16.85 -3.02
N THR A 94 0.35 15.86 -2.77
CA THR A 94 -0.81 15.59 -3.62
C THR A 94 -2.11 15.71 -2.83
N GLN A 95 -3.07 16.47 -3.37
CA GLN A 95 -4.45 16.58 -2.83
C GLN A 95 -5.27 15.29 -2.98
N ARG A 96 -4.65 14.18 -3.39
CA ARG A 96 -5.35 12.91 -3.58
C ARG A 96 -5.50 12.18 -2.26
N ASP A 97 -6.67 11.65 -2.00
CA ASP A 97 -6.99 10.87 -0.80
C ASP A 97 -6.29 9.51 -0.76
N LEU A 98 -5.94 8.93 -1.91
CA LEU A 98 -5.17 7.69 -2.04
C LEU A 98 -3.79 7.94 -2.65
N GLY A 99 -2.77 7.30 -2.07
CA GLY A 99 -1.43 7.28 -2.64
C GLY A 99 -1.37 6.47 -3.94
N ARG A 100 -0.49 6.86 -4.87
CA ARG A 100 -0.31 6.15 -6.17
C ARG A 100 -0.02 4.66 -6.02
N ASN A 101 0.76 4.29 -5.01
CA ASN A 101 1.10 2.89 -4.76
C ASN A 101 -0.13 2.08 -4.36
N VAL A 102 -1.01 2.63 -3.51
CA VAL A 102 -2.25 1.96 -3.12
C VAL A 102 -3.17 1.79 -4.32
N GLU A 103 -3.28 2.81 -5.18
CA GLU A 103 -4.08 2.72 -6.41
C GLU A 103 -3.58 1.60 -7.35
N ARG A 104 -2.26 1.47 -7.53
CA ARG A 104 -1.68 0.38 -8.33
C ARG A 104 -1.93 -0.98 -7.71
N VAL A 105 -1.72 -1.10 -6.40
CA VAL A 105 -1.93 -2.35 -5.66
C VAL A 105 -3.39 -2.81 -5.75
N VAL A 106 -4.36 -1.90 -5.57
CA VAL A 106 -5.80 -2.22 -5.69
C VAL A 106 -6.16 -2.75 -7.09
N ARG A 107 -5.46 -2.30 -8.14
CA ARG A 107 -5.68 -2.78 -9.50
C ARG A 107 -5.00 -4.11 -9.82
N SER A 108 -3.97 -4.48 -9.06
CA SER A 108 -3.12 -5.64 -9.33
C SER A 108 -3.50 -6.87 -8.52
N LEU A 109 -4.09 -6.68 -7.33
CA LEU A 109 -4.37 -7.76 -6.39
C LEU A 109 -5.85 -8.16 -6.41
N HIS A 110 -6.09 -9.43 -6.07
CA HIS A 110 -7.43 -10.03 -5.96
C HIS A 110 -7.84 -10.26 -4.50
N LYS A 111 -6.86 -10.27 -3.57
CA LYS A 111 -7.11 -10.41 -2.14
C LYS A 111 -7.59 -9.10 -1.53
N PRO A 112 -8.31 -9.15 -0.41
CA PRO A 112 -8.75 -7.95 0.30
C PRO A 112 -7.59 -7.06 0.73
N ILE A 113 -7.79 -5.76 0.65
CA ILE A 113 -6.85 -4.75 1.07
C ILE A 113 -7.51 -3.85 2.11
N LEU A 114 -6.94 -3.81 3.31
CA LEU A 114 -7.31 -2.86 4.35
C LEU A 114 -6.36 -1.66 4.29
N THR A 115 -6.89 -0.49 4.00
CA THR A 115 -6.10 0.74 4.05
C THR A 115 -6.29 1.42 5.40
N ILE A 116 -5.18 1.82 6.03
CA ILE A 116 -5.18 2.49 7.32
C ILE A 116 -4.71 3.94 7.20
N THR A 117 -5.24 4.79 8.05
CA THR A 117 -4.82 6.18 8.20
C THR A 117 -3.68 6.28 9.21
N GLU A 118 -2.99 7.41 9.23
CA GLU A 118 -1.87 7.67 10.11
C GLU A 118 -2.28 7.60 11.59
N ASP A 119 -3.41 8.23 11.92
CA ASP A 119 -3.99 8.18 13.25
C ASP A 119 -5.01 7.04 13.35
N PHE A 120 -4.62 5.95 13.99
CA PHE A 120 -5.53 4.84 14.22
C PHE A 120 -6.56 5.19 15.30
N THR A 121 -7.82 5.07 14.92
CA THR A 121 -8.94 5.10 15.86
C THR A 121 -9.67 3.77 15.77
N GLU A 122 -9.93 3.16 16.92
CA GLU A 122 -10.66 1.90 16.97
C GLU A 122 -12.06 2.06 16.33
N PRO A 123 -12.40 1.24 15.33
CA PRO A 123 -13.70 1.34 14.66
C PRO A 123 -14.81 0.94 15.63
N LYS A 124 -15.88 1.73 15.64
CA LYS A 124 -17.09 1.46 16.47
C LYS A 124 -18.26 0.94 15.62
N ARG A 125 -18.15 1.00 14.32
CA ARG A 125 -19.17 0.57 13.36
C ARG A 125 -18.54 0.38 11.98
N VAL A 126 -19.17 -0.43 11.17
CA VAL A 126 -18.77 -0.70 9.79
C VAL A 126 -19.87 -0.21 8.85
N MET A 127 -19.49 0.39 7.75
CA MET A 127 -20.39 0.72 6.64
C MET A 127 -19.95 -0.04 5.39
N ILE A 128 -20.87 -0.79 4.82
CA ILE A 128 -20.66 -1.47 3.54
C ILE A 128 -21.43 -0.71 2.46
N THR A 129 -20.71 -0.21 1.47
CA THR A 129 -21.33 0.32 0.25
C THR A 129 -21.68 -0.84 -0.66
N PHE A 130 -22.94 -0.95 -1.07
CA PHE A 130 -23.49 -2.11 -1.74
C PHE A 130 -24.32 -1.67 -2.95
N ASP A 131 -24.08 -2.27 -4.10
CA ASP A 131 -24.83 -2.00 -5.35
C ASP A 131 -25.57 -3.24 -5.89
N GLY A 132 -25.44 -4.38 -5.19
CA GLY A 132 -26.01 -5.66 -5.59
C GLY A 132 -25.23 -6.42 -6.67
N GLY A 133 -24.11 -5.84 -7.15
CA GLY A 133 -23.24 -6.48 -8.13
C GLY A 133 -22.40 -7.62 -7.52
N ILE A 134 -21.79 -8.43 -8.38
CA ILE A 134 -21.00 -9.61 -7.99
C ILE A 134 -19.88 -9.23 -7.01
N VAL A 135 -19.21 -8.11 -7.24
CA VAL A 135 -18.08 -7.65 -6.41
C VAL A 135 -18.53 -7.31 -5.00
N THR A 136 -19.61 -6.51 -4.89
CA THR A 136 -20.13 -6.09 -3.58
C THR A 136 -20.80 -7.23 -2.83
N ARG A 137 -21.41 -8.21 -3.52
CA ARG A 137 -21.90 -9.45 -2.90
C ARG A 137 -20.76 -10.26 -2.27
N ARG A 138 -19.66 -10.48 -3.01
CA ARG A 138 -18.46 -11.11 -2.45
C ARG A 138 -17.90 -10.33 -1.25
N GLY A 139 -17.97 -9.00 -1.30
CA GLY A 139 -17.58 -8.14 -0.17
C GLY A 139 -18.42 -8.42 1.08
N VAL A 140 -19.74 -8.53 0.96
CA VAL A 140 -20.64 -8.88 2.06
C VAL A 140 -20.30 -10.28 2.63
N GLU A 141 -20.15 -11.29 1.77
CA GLU A 141 -19.78 -12.65 2.18
C GLU A 141 -18.42 -12.68 2.89
N MET A 142 -17.44 -11.91 2.40
CA MET A 142 -16.13 -11.79 3.01
C MET A 142 -16.20 -11.15 4.41
N VAL A 143 -16.98 -10.08 4.57
CA VAL A 143 -17.19 -9.44 5.88
C VAL A 143 -17.90 -10.41 6.83
N ALA A 144 -18.93 -11.12 6.36
CA ALA A 144 -19.65 -12.10 7.14
C ALA A 144 -18.74 -13.24 7.66
N ALA A 145 -17.77 -13.67 6.85
CA ALA A 145 -16.82 -14.72 7.22
C ALA A 145 -15.62 -14.21 8.04
N SER A 146 -15.43 -12.90 8.15
CA SER A 146 -14.23 -12.31 8.76
C SER A 146 -14.38 -12.14 10.28
N PRO A 147 -13.44 -12.62 11.09
CA PRO A 147 -13.44 -12.34 12.54
C PRO A 147 -13.10 -10.88 12.86
N LEU A 148 -12.56 -10.11 11.90
CA LEU A 148 -12.10 -8.74 12.08
C LEU A 148 -13.23 -7.77 12.48
N PHE A 149 -14.45 -8.04 12.02
CA PHE A 149 -15.59 -7.15 12.19
C PHE A 149 -16.56 -7.62 13.30
N LYS A 150 -16.28 -8.76 13.94
CA LYS A 150 -17.18 -9.30 14.97
C LYS A 150 -17.40 -8.35 16.13
N GLY A 151 -18.67 -8.18 16.51
CA GLY A 151 -19.08 -7.27 17.58
C GLY A 151 -19.25 -5.81 17.14
N LEU A 152 -19.02 -5.50 15.87
CA LEU A 152 -19.28 -4.17 15.32
C LEU A 152 -20.62 -4.16 14.58
N PRO A 153 -21.49 -3.16 14.82
CA PRO A 153 -22.71 -2.98 14.04
C PRO A 153 -22.37 -2.64 12.60
N ILE A 154 -23.11 -3.26 11.66
CA ILE A 154 -22.88 -3.08 10.22
C ILE A 154 -24.04 -2.32 9.60
N HIS A 155 -23.71 -1.26 8.89
CA HIS A 155 -24.63 -0.46 8.11
C HIS A 155 -24.47 -0.76 6.62
N LEU A 156 -25.53 -1.22 5.97
CA LEU A 156 -25.57 -1.37 4.51
C LEU A 156 -26.05 -0.06 3.87
N LEU A 157 -25.24 0.49 2.98
CA LEU A 157 -25.59 1.68 2.22
C LEU A 157 -25.66 1.34 0.72
N MET A 158 -26.84 1.49 0.14
CA MET A 158 -27.03 1.42 -1.31
C MET A 158 -27.29 2.83 -1.84
N SER A 159 -26.49 3.24 -2.82
CA SER A 159 -26.62 4.53 -3.49
C SER A 159 -26.96 4.33 -4.97
N GLY A 160 -27.82 5.16 -5.52
CA GLY A 160 -28.20 5.13 -6.94
C GLY A 160 -29.66 5.43 -7.16
N LYS A 161 -30.14 5.20 -8.40
CA LYS A 161 -31.55 5.33 -8.73
C LYS A 161 -32.34 4.20 -8.05
N GLU A 162 -33.51 4.52 -7.52
CA GLU A 162 -34.42 3.52 -7.02
C GLU A 162 -34.68 2.42 -8.06
N SER A 163 -34.41 1.20 -7.68
CA SER A 163 -34.64 0.00 -8.49
C SER A 163 -35.62 -0.91 -7.75
N ARG A 164 -36.53 -1.56 -8.48
CA ARG A 164 -37.43 -2.57 -7.90
C ARG A 164 -36.70 -3.75 -7.26
N GLU A 165 -35.46 -3.99 -7.67
CA GLU A 165 -34.60 -5.07 -7.14
C GLU A 165 -33.80 -4.64 -5.91
N ALA A 166 -33.64 -3.36 -5.66
CA ALA A 166 -32.81 -2.85 -4.53
C ALA A 166 -33.25 -3.37 -3.15
N PRO A 167 -34.56 -3.43 -2.80
CA PRO A 167 -34.99 -3.99 -1.52
C PRO A 167 -34.63 -5.46 -1.38
N LYS A 168 -34.80 -6.28 -2.42
CA LYS A 168 -34.46 -7.70 -2.40
C LYS A 168 -32.96 -7.93 -2.25
N GLN A 169 -32.16 -7.09 -2.88
CA GLN A 169 -30.71 -7.17 -2.80
C GLN A 169 -30.20 -6.79 -1.40
N LEU A 170 -30.75 -5.74 -0.80
CA LEU A 170 -30.46 -5.36 0.58
C LEU A 170 -30.89 -6.42 1.57
N GLU A 171 -32.09 -7.01 1.38
CA GLU A 171 -32.57 -8.11 2.19
C GLU A 171 -31.63 -9.33 2.14
N TRP A 172 -31.16 -9.67 0.94
CA TRP A 172 -30.16 -10.72 0.77
C TRP A 172 -28.89 -10.43 1.56
N ALA A 173 -28.32 -9.22 1.46
CA ALA A 173 -27.10 -8.85 2.15
C ALA A 173 -27.29 -8.84 3.67
N LYS A 174 -28.43 -8.33 4.14
CA LYS A 174 -28.82 -8.35 5.53
C LYS A 174 -28.89 -9.77 6.08
N ASN A 175 -29.59 -10.68 5.40
CA ASN A 175 -29.71 -12.08 5.81
C ASN A 175 -28.36 -12.81 5.94
N ILE A 176 -27.41 -12.52 5.03
CA ILE A 176 -26.05 -13.08 5.10
C ILE A 176 -25.34 -12.62 6.37
N LEU A 177 -25.42 -11.34 6.67
CA LEU A 177 -24.75 -10.74 7.84
C LEU A 177 -25.40 -11.19 9.16
N GLU A 178 -26.73 -11.19 9.25
CA GLU A 178 -27.46 -11.66 10.42
C GLU A 178 -27.20 -13.15 10.68
N THR A 179 -27.16 -14.00 9.65
CA THR A 179 -26.82 -15.42 9.78
C THR A 179 -25.39 -15.61 10.31
N ALA A 180 -24.48 -14.69 10.01
CA ALA A 180 -23.12 -14.69 10.54
C ALA A 180 -23.00 -14.08 11.95
N GLY A 181 -24.08 -13.57 12.53
CA GLY A 181 -24.16 -13.01 13.87
C GLY A 181 -23.79 -11.54 13.96
N PHE A 182 -24.04 -10.78 12.91
CA PHE A 182 -23.92 -9.31 12.90
C PHE A 182 -25.30 -8.66 13.05
N ASP A 183 -25.32 -7.52 13.75
CA ASP A 183 -26.50 -6.64 13.93
C ASP A 183 -26.55 -5.54 12.88
#